data_c14dbc203309c3f7ce2493ad84dda900
#
_entry.id   c14dbc203309c3f7ce2493ad84dda900
#
_cell.length_a   1.000
_cell.length_b   1.000
_cell.length_c   1.000
_cell.angle_alpha   90.00
_cell.angle_beta   90.00
_cell.angle_gamma   90.00
#
_symmetry.space_group_name_H-M   'P 1'
#
loop_
_entity.id
_entity.type
_entity.pdbx_description
1 polymer ?
#
loop_
_entity_poly.entity_id
_entity_poly.type
_entity_poly.pdbx_seq_one_letter_code
_entity_poly.pdbx_strand_id
1 'polypeptide(L)'
;MTVYAYTRVSKADSENGTTDNQIHLIRSQLNIDMIFSDVNISGSMPFIERPEAKKLLNCLSKGDTVVIAKLDRGFRDTADCLNTVNLLKKKKVFLKVLDISLDLSSPIGEMILTIMASVATFERKRIAERIKDGFSAGRSKGKKYGYHNMNTRDGVIKRNSQRQIETQLRYEEILQCLKGLHTEKPTERVMLAHLQQAGHPVSRNTLRKALGK
;
A
#
# COMPACT_ATOMS: atom_id res chain seq x y z
N MET A 1 -25.87 -17.20 13.62
CA MET A 1 -24.82 -17.66 12.70
C MET A 1 -25.17 -17.11 11.33
N THR A 2 -24.43 -16.10 10.88
CA THR A 2 -24.68 -15.40 9.61
C THR A 2 -23.63 -15.80 8.61
N VAL A 3 -24.00 -16.01 7.36
CA VAL A 3 -23.09 -16.39 6.27
C VAL A 3 -22.83 -15.18 5.39
N TYR A 4 -21.61 -14.71 5.38
CA TYR A 4 -21.14 -13.57 4.62
C TYR A 4 -20.35 -14.03 3.41
N ALA A 5 -20.70 -13.57 2.23
CA ALA A 5 -19.87 -13.78 1.03
C ALA A 5 -18.95 -12.57 0.83
N TYR A 6 -17.70 -12.85 0.51
CA TYR A 6 -16.76 -11.81 0.05
C TYR A 6 -16.32 -12.09 -1.37
N THR A 7 -16.34 -11.06 -2.21
CA THR A 7 -15.91 -11.11 -3.60
C THR A 7 -15.00 -9.96 -3.94
N ARG A 8 -14.11 -10.15 -4.94
CA ARG A 8 -13.23 -9.10 -5.44
C ARG A 8 -13.03 -9.21 -6.95
N VAL A 9 -13.04 -8.07 -7.62
CA VAL A 9 -12.69 -7.94 -9.04
C VAL A 9 -11.69 -6.79 -9.21
N SER A 10 -10.59 -7.04 -9.92
CA SER A 10 -9.64 -6.00 -10.31
C SER A 10 -10.09 -5.31 -11.60
N LYS A 11 -9.53 -4.14 -11.91
CA LYS A 11 -9.80 -3.44 -13.18
C LYS A 11 -9.45 -4.30 -14.41
N ALA A 12 -8.41 -5.13 -14.31
CA ALA A 12 -7.98 -6.01 -15.40
C ALA A 12 -8.93 -7.21 -15.62
N ASP A 13 -9.66 -7.62 -14.57
CA ASP A 13 -10.56 -8.77 -14.61
C ASP A 13 -12.02 -8.39 -14.97
N SER A 14 -12.31 -7.10 -15.12
CA SER A 14 -13.69 -6.60 -15.34
C SER A 14 -14.31 -7.09 -16.65
N GLU A 15 -13.50 -7.50 -17.61
CA GLU A 15 -13.97 -8.06 -18.89
C GLU A 15 -14.27 -9.57 -18.82
N ASN A 16 -13.65 -10.33 -17.91
CA ASN A 16 -13.70 -11.81 -17.88
C ASN A 16 -14.17 -12.44 -16.56
N GLY A 17 -14.39 -11.69 -15.53
CA GLY A 17 -14.76 -12.27 -14.21
C GLY A 17 -15.51 -11.29 -13.34
N THR A 18 -16.82 -11.21 -13.53
CA THR A 18 -17.68 -10.37 -12.72
C THR A 18 -17.78 -10.89 -11.28
N THR A 19 -18.07 -10.01 -10.34
CA THR A 19 -18.47 -10.40 -8.98
C THR A 19 -19.64 -11.37 -9.01
N ASP A 20 -20.51 -11.28 -10.02
CA ASP A 20 -21.68 -12.12 -10.20
C ASP A 20 -21.34 -13.60 -10.36
N ASN A 21 -20.28 -13.94 -11.12
CA ASN A 21 -19.82 -15.32 -11.25
C ASN A 21 -19.34 -15.89 -9.92
N GLN A 22 -18.65 -15.10 -9.10
CA GLN A 22 -18.24 -15.51 -7.75
C GLN A 22 -19.46 -15.70 -6.84
N ILE A 23 -20.39 -14.76 -6.87
CA ILE A 23 -21.63 -14.82 -6.10
C ILE A 23 -22.46 -16.03 -6.52
N HIS A 24 -22.61 -16.27 -7.82
CA HIS A 24 -23.34 -17.44 -8.33
C HIS A 24 -22.72 -18.75 -7.83
N LEU A 25 -21.38 -18.87 -7.89
CA LEU A 25 -20.68 -20.05 -7.39
C LEU A 25 -20.90 -20.23 -5.89
N ILE A 26 -20.87 -19.19 -5.10
CA ILE A 26 -21.08 -19.28 -3.66
C ILE A 26 -22.55 -19.65 -3.38
N ARG A 27 -23.51 -19.02 -4.05
CA ARG A 27 -24.96 -19.32 -3.88
C ARG A 27 -25.35 -20.72 -4.30
N SER A 28 -24.64 -21.32 -5.26
CA SER A 28 -24.90 -22.71 -5.67
C SER A 28 -24.55 -23.75 -4.59
N GLN A 29 -23.73 -23.36 -3.60
CA GLN A 29 -23.26 -24.26 -2.54
C GLN A 29 -23.76 -23.88 -1.13
N LEU A 30 -24.06 -22.59 -0.91
CA LEU A 30 -24.42 -22.09 0.41
C LEU A 30 -25.47 -20.97 0.31
N ASN A 31 -26.35 -20.91 1.30
CA ASN A 31 -27.23 -19.76 1.50
C ASN A 31 -26.39 -18.58 2.05
N ILE A 32 -26.48 -17.43 1.40
CA ILE A 32 -25.74 -16.22 1.76
C ILE A 32 -26.74 -15.22 2.35
N ASP A 33 -26.41 -14.70 3.53
CA ASP A 33 -27.21 -13.65 4.18
C ASP A 33 -26.78 -12.26 3.71
N MET A 34 -25.46 -12.02 3.56
CA MET A 34 -24.92 -10.73 3.15
C MET A 34 -23.70 -10.87 2.23
N ILE A 35 -23.52 -9.91 1.32
CA ILE A 35 -22.44 -9.91 0.34
C ILE A 35 -21.64 -8.62 0.46
N PHE A 36 -20.32 -8.74 0.49
CA PHE A 36 -19.36 -7.64 0.44
C PHE A 36 -18.50 -7.79 -0.81
N SER A 37 -18.47 -6.76 -1.66
CA SER A 37 -17.83 -6.82 -2.97
C SER A 37 -16.87 -5.64 -3.18
N ASP A 38 -15.59 -5.93 -3.26
CA ASP A 38 -14.56 -4.96 -3.64
C ASP A 38 -14.38 -4.93 -5.16
N VAL A 39 -14.95 -3.91 -5.81
CA VAL A 39 -14.88 -3.72 -7.26
C VAL A 39 -13.75 -2.75 -7.61
N ASN A 40 -12.99 -3.05 -8.67
CA ASN A 40 -11.84 -2.26 -9.12
C ASN A 40 -10.68 -2.16 -8.11
N ILE A 41 -10.61 -3.09 -7.16
CA ILE A 41 -9.54 -3.16 -6.17
C ILE A 41 -8.45 -4.16 -6.62
N SER A 42 -7.20 -3.69 -6.60
CA SER A 42 -6.04 -4.53 -6.95
C SER A 42 -5.90 -5.72 -5.99
N GLY A 43 -5.56 -6.90 -6.55
CA GLY A 43 -5.21 -8.08 -5.75
C GLY A 43 -3.97 -7.89 -4.87
N SER A 44 -3.11 -6.90 -5.17
CA SER A 44 -1.92 -6.60 -4.36
C SER A 44 -2.25 -5.92 -3.01
N MET A 45 -3.48 -5.39 -2.83
CA MET A 45 -3.93 -4.81 -1.58
C MET A 45 -4.25 -5.92 -0.57
N PRO A 46 -3.69 -5.90 0.66
CA PRO A 46 -4.01 -6.86 1.71
C PRO A 46 -5.51 -6.88 2.03
N PHE A 47 -6.03 -8.05 2.39
CA PHE A 47 -7.46 -8.23 2.68
C PHE A 47 -7.98 -7.21 3.70
N ILE A 48 -7.26 -7.06 4.81
CA ILE A 48 -7.64 -6.18 5.92
C ILE A 48 -7.65 -4.68 5.56
N GLU A 49 -7.02 -4.28 4.46
CA GLU A 49 -6.96 -2.88 4.01
C GLU A 49 -8.06 -2.53 3.01
N ARG A 50 -8.71 -3.52 2.40
CA ARG A 50 -9.75 -3.33 1.39
C ARG A 50 -11.02 -2.72 1.99
N PRO A 51 -11.68 -1.79 1.31
CA PRO A 51 -12.83 -1.05 1.86
C PRO A 51 -13.98 -1.96 2.32
N GLU A 52 -14.46 -2.87 1.46
CA GLU A 52 -15.58 -3.75 1.77
C GLU A 52 -15.18 -4.87 2.74
N ALA A 53 -13.93 -5.38 2.64
CA ALA A 53 -13.42 -6.33 3.63
C ALA A 53 -13.34 -5.72 5.04
N LYS A 54 -12.98 -4.43 5.18
CA LYS A 54 -13.02 -3.71 6.47
C LYS A 54 -14.44 -3.65 7.03
N LYS A 55 -15.43 -3.33 6.19
CA LYS A 55 -16.84 -3.31 6.62
C LYS A 55 -17.27 -4.69 7.07
N LEU A 56 -16.96 -5.72 6.27
CA LEU A 56 -17.22 -7.11 6.63
C LEU A 56 -16.61 -7.44 8.01
N LEU A 57 -15.31 -7.20 8.21
CA LEU A 57 -14.62 -7.50 9.47
C LEU A 57 -15.23 -6.80 10.68
N ASN A 58 -15.82 -5.61 10.49
CA ASN A 58 -16.49 -4.87 11.56
C ASN A 58 -17.88 -5.43 11.89
N CYS A 59 -18.57 -6.06 10.92
CA CYS A 59 -19.89 -6.66 11.13
C CYS A 59 -19.83 -8.06 11.76
N LEU A 60 -18.66 -8.74 11.67
CA LEU A 60 -18.53 -10.13 12.10
C LEU A 60 -18.69 -10.30 13.61
N SER A 61 -19.51 -11.28 13.97
CA SER A 61 -19.74 -11.76 15.33
C SER A 61 -19.30 -13.22 15.50
N LYS A 62 -19.12 -13.65 16.75
CA LYS A 62 -18.76 -15.03 17.07
C LYS A 62 -19.75 -16.02 16.47
N GLY A 63 -19.25 -17.04 15.77
CA GLY A 63 -20.04 -18.10 15.15
C GLY A 63 -20.44 -17.80 13.71
N ASP A 64 -20.13 -16.61 13.18
CA ASP A 64 -20.38 -16.28 11.77
C ASP A 64 -19.42 -17.01 10.84
N THR A 65 -19.81 -17.08 9.57
CA THR A 65 -19.01 -17.72 8.51
C THR A 65 -18.75 -16.73 7.38
N VAL A 66 -17.48 -16.57 7.02
CA VAL A 66 -17.06 -15.86 5.81
C VAL A 66 -16.79 -16.87 4.71
N VAL A 67 -17.34 -16.64 3.52
CA VAL A 67 -17.17 -17.51 2.35
C VAL A 67 -16.51 -16.73 1.22
N ILE A 68 -15.51 -17.34 0.61
CA ILE A 68 -14.77 -16.80 -0.53
C ILE A 68 -14.78 -17.86 -1.64
N ALA A 69 -15.01 -17.44 -2.90
CA ALA A 69 -15.08 -18.37 -4.02
C ALA A 69 -13.70 -19.02 -4.31
N LYS A 70 -12.64 -18.22 -4.34
CA LYS A 70 -11.27 -18.66 -4.64
C LYS A 70 -10.26 -17.96 -3.76
N LEU A 71 -9.15 -18.65 -3.43
CA LEU A 71 -8.11 -18.14 -2.55
C LEU A 71 -7.46 -16.85 -3.09
N ASP A 72 -7.19 -16.80 -4.40
CA ASP A 72 -6.58 -15.65 -5.08
C ASP A 72 -7.49 -14.42 -5.16
N ARG A 73 -8.80 -14.59 -4.97
CA ARG A 73 -9.75 -13.49 -4.87
C ARG A 73 -9.79 -12.92 -3.45
N GLY A 74 -9.62 -13.79 -2.46
CA GLY A 74 -9.60 -13.40 -1.05
C GLY A 74 -8.30 -12.69 -0.65
N PHE A 75 -7.16 -13.25 -1.02
CA PHE A 75 -5.88 -12.87 -0.42
C PHE A 75 -4.85 -12.49 -1.47
N ARG A 76 -3.91 -11.60 -1.07
CA ARG A 76 -2.79 -11.14 -1.90
C ARG A 76 -1.71 -12.22 -2.02
N ASP A 77 -1.38 -12.84 -0.92
CA ASP A 77 -0.36 -13.85 -0.77
C ASP A 77 -0.66 -14.75 0.45
N THR A 78 0.18 -15.75 0.66
CA THR A 78 0.04 -16.70 1.77
C THR A 78 0.10 -16.01 3.15
N ALA A 79 0.91 -14.97 3.29
CA ALA A 79 1.03 -14.25 4.55
C ALA A 79 -0.25 -13.46 4.88
N ASP A 80 -0.86 -12.84 3.87
CA ASP A 80 -2.14 -12.12 3.99
C ASP A 80 -3.26 -13.09 4.39
N CYS A 81 -3.31 -14.27 3.76
CA CYS A 81 -4.25 -15.34 4.12
C CYS A 81 -4.08 -15.76 5.59
N LEU A 82 -2.86 -16.08 6.02
CA LEU A 82 -2.57 -16.50 7.39
C LEU A 82 -2.94 -15.42 8.42
N ASN A 83 -2.59 -14.16 8.15
CA ASN A 83 -2.92 -13.06 9.04
C ASN A 83 -4.43 -12.88 9.19
N THR A 84 -5.16 -12.98 8.07
CA THR A 84 -6.63 -12.88 8.06
C THR A 84 -7.27 -14.05 8.80
N VAL A 85 -6.83 -15.29 8.55
CA VAL A 85 -7.36 -16.47 9.26
C VAL A 85 -7.11 -16.37 10.76
N ASN A 86 -5.91 -15.93 11.17
CA ASN A 86 -5.61 -15.73 12.60
C ASN A 86 -6.51 -14.68 13.24
N LEU A 87 -6.84 -13.60 12.50
CA LEU A 87 -7.76 -12.57 12.96
C LEU A 87 -9.19 -13.12 13.10
N LEU A 88 -9.66 -13.88 12.12
CA LEU A 88 -11.00 -14.52 12.16
C LEU A 88 -11.09 -15.55 13.29
N LYS A 89 -10.06 -16.37 13.50
CA LYS A 89 -9.98 -17.31 14.65
C LYS A 89 -10.09 -16.60 15.98
N LYS A 90 -9.40 -15.46 16.17
CA LYS A 90 -9.52 -14.66 17.40
C LYS A 90 -10.95 -14.17 17.64
N LYS A 91 -11.67 -13.84 16.56
CA LYS A 91 -13.09 -13.46 16.60
C LYS A 91 -14.04 -14.67 16.72
N LYS A 92 -13.51 -15.90 16.65
CA LYS A 92 -14.31 -17.15 16.59
C LYS A 92 -15.27 -17.18 15.40
N VAL A 93 -14.77 -16.74 14.23
CA VAL A 93 -15.46 -16.71 12.94
C VAL A 93 -14.84 -17.77 12.04
N PHE A 94 -15.69 -18.48 11.29
CA PHE A 94 -15.27 -19.53 10.35
C PHE A 94 -14.93 -18.94 8.99
N LEU A 95 -13.96 -19.55 8.28
CA LEU A 95 -13.62 -19.19 6.91
C LEU A 95 -13.69 -20.41 6.01
N LYS A 96 -14.50 -20.32 4.96
CA LYS A 96 -14.63 -21.32 3.90
C LYS A 96 -14.13 -20.78 2.58
N VAL A 97 -13.35 -21.59 1.86
CA VAL A 97 -12.85 -21.29 0.51
C VAL A 97 -13.33 -22.42 -0.40
N LEU A 98 -14.11 -22.07 -1.42
CA LEU A 98 -14.87 -23.07 -2.19
C LEU A 98 -14.05 -23.81 -3.23
N ASP A 99 -13.07 -23.14 -3.90
CA ASP A 99 -12.26 -23.76 -4.96
C ASP A 99 -11.43 -24.97 -4.49
N ILE A 100 -11.05 -24.97 -3.22
CA ILE A 100 -10.32 -26.07 -2.57
C ILE A 100 -11.19 -26.88 -1.62
N SER A 101 -12.51 -26.61 -1.58
CA SER A 101 -13.48 -27.24 -0.66
C SER A 101 -12.97 -27.30 0.79
N LEU A 102 -12.26 -26.28 1.22
CA LEU A 102 -11.52 -26.24 2.47
C LEU A 102 -12.19 -25.35 3.50
N ASP A 103 -12.56 -25.95 4.61
CA ASP A 103 -12.86 -25.25 5.85
C ASP A 103 -11.55 -25.04 6.63
N LEU A 104 -11.05 -23.81 6.59
CA LEU A 104 -9.81 -23.45 7.28
C LEU A 104 -9.91 -23.51 8.82
N SER A 105 -11.11 -23.73 9.35
CA SER A 105 -11.37 -23.91 10.78
C SER A 105 -11.32 -25.40 11.20
N SER A 106 -11.28 -26.32 10.24
CA SER A 106 -11.18 -27.76 10.49
C SER A 106 -9.75 -28.18 10.86
N PRO A 107 -9.53 -29.36 11.49
CA PRO A 107 -8.18 -29.88 11.74
C PRO A 107 -7.33 -30.01 10.47
N ILE A 108 -7.93 -30.40 9.34
CA ILE A 108 -7.27 -30.46 8.04
C ILE A 108 -6.89 -29.05 7.58
N GLY A 109 -7.79 -28.08 7.76
CA GLY A 109 -7.54 -26.67 7.47
C GLY A 109 -6.36 -26.12 8.29
N GLU A 110 -6.26 -26.48 9.56
CA GLU A 110 -5.10 -26.09 10.41
C GLU A 110 -3.78 -26.67 9.92
N MET A 111 -3.79 -27.93 9.50
CA MET A 111 -2.61 -28.56 8.91
C MET A 111 -2.18 -27.84 7.63
N ILE A 112 -3.12 -27.53 6.74
CA ILE A 112 -2.84 -26.81 5.49
C ILE A 112 -2.30 -25.40 5.80
N LEU A 113 -2.90 -24.67 6.75
CA LEU A 113 -2.39 -23.37 7.18
C LEU A 113 -0.96 -23.45 7.72
N THR A 114 -0.63 -24.51 8.45
CA THR A 114 0.72 -24.75 8.99
C THR A 114 1.72 -24.98 7.85
N ILE A 115 1.34 -25.77 6.84
CA ILE A 115 2.14 -25.99 5.64
C ILE A 115 2.36 -24.68 4.89
N MET A 116 1.29 -23.90 4.66
CA MET A 116 1.35 -22.59 4.00
C MET A 116 2.27 -21.63 4.76
N ALA A 117 2.20 -21.61 6.10
CA ALA A 117 3.07 -20.77 6.93
C ALA A 117 4.55 -21.18 6.78
N SER A 118 4.81 -22.47 6.72
CA SER A 118 6.14 -23.01 6.52
C SER A 118 6.71 -22.66 5.14
N VAL A 119 5.91 -22.79 4.09
CA VAL A 119 6.26 -22.39 2.71
C VAL A 119 6.54 -20.89 2.64
N ALA A 120 5.68 -20.05 3.20
CA ALA A 120 5.88 -18.60 3.22
C ALA A 120 7.16 -18.19 3.96
N THR A 121 7.50 -18.91 5.03
CA THR A 121 8.75 -18.69 5.78
C THR A 121 9.97 -19.13 4.96
N PHE A 122 9.87 -20.26 4.28
CA PHE A 122 10.92 -20.75 3.39
C PHE A 122 11.19 -19.80 2.23
N GLU A 123 10.12 -19.31 1.57
CA GLU A 123 10.25 -18.34 0.48
C GLU A 123 10.93 -17.04 0.94
N ARG A 124 10.58 -16.51 2.11
CA ARG A 124 11.26 -15.33 2.68
C ARG A 124 12.75 -15.58 2.92
N LYS A 125 13.11 -16.75 3.45
CA LYS A 125 14.52 -17.13 3.65
C LYS A 125 15.25 -17.20 2.32
N ARG A 126 14.67 -17.86 1.30
CA ARG A 126 15.26 -17.95 -0.04
C ARG A 126 15.44 -16.58 -0.70
N ILE A 127 14.49 -15.67 -0.53
CA ILE A 127 14.64 -14.30 -1.04
C ILE A 127 15.78 -13.59 -0.34
N ALA A 128 15.87 -13.70 0.99
CA ALA A 128 16.96 -13.10 1.77
C ALA A 128 18.34 -13.66 1.38
N GLU A 129 18.45 -14.98 1.19
CA GLU A 129 19.67 -15.62 0.69
C GLU A 129 20.05 -15.12 -0.71
N ARG A 130 19.11 -15.09 -1.64
CA ARG A 130 19.34 -14.56 -3.01
C ARG A 130 19.81 -13.12 -3.00
N ILE A 131 19.24 -12.28 -2.13
CA ILE A 131 19.66 -10.90 -1.96
C ILE A 131 21.09 -10.84 -1.42
N LYS A 132 21.42 -11.64 -0.40
CA LYS A 132 22.75 -11.73 0.18
C LYS A 132 23.79 -12.19 -0.86
N ASP A 133 23.46 -13.22 -1.64
CA ASP A 133 24.32 -13.72 -2.71
C ASP A 133 24.51 -12.68 -3.82
N GLY A 134 23.45 -11.98 -4.20
CA GLY A 134 23.54 -10.86 -5.13
C GLY A 134 24.45 -9.72 -4.65
N PHE A 135 24.39 -9.40 -3.36
CA PHE A 135 25.30 -8.43 -2.75
C PHE A 135 26.75 -8.93 -2.70
N SER A 136 26.97 -10.20 -2.37
CA SER A 136 28.33 -10.79 -2.32
C SER A 136 28.96 -10.84 -3.72
N ALA A 137 28.21 -11.31 -4.71
CA ALA A 137 28.64 -11.33 -6.11
C ALA A 137 28.91 -9.92 -6.68
N GLY A 138 28.14 -8.94 -6.27
CA GLY A 138 28.38 -7.56 -6.68
C GLY A 138 29.62 -6.96 -6.01
N ARG A 139 29.90 -7.27 -4.73
CA ARG A 139 31.14 -6.86 -4.04
C ARG A 139 32.37 -7.46 -4.68
N SER A 140 32.34 -8.73 -5.07
CA SER A 140 33.45 -9.38 -5.80
C SER A 140 33.73 -8.74 -7.15
N LYS A 141 32.71 -8.09 -7.77
CA LYS A 141 32.84 -7.30 -9.01
C LYS A 141 33.17 -5.81 -8.75
N GLY A 142 33.63 -5.46 -7.53
CA GLY A 142 33.98 -4.08 -7.17
C GLY A 142 32.79 -3.15 -6.91
N LYS A 143 31.56 -3.64 -6.95
CA LYS A 143 30.38 -2.82 -6.62
C LYS A 143 30.32 -2.56 -5.12
N LYS A 144 30.37 -1.30 -4.73
CA LYS A 144 30.18 -0.90 -3.33
C LYS A 144 28.70 -0.87 -3.02
N TYR A 145 28.18 -1.94 -2.39
CA TYR A 145 26.86 -1.95 -1.78
C TYR A 145 27.03 -1.47 -0.33
N GLY A 146 26.44 -0.40 -0.03
CA GLY A 146 26.35 0.14 1.31
C GLY A 146 25.44 1.36 1.23
N TYR A 147 24.87 1.72 2.33
CA TYR A 147 24.30 3.04 2.49
C TYR A 147 25.43 4.03 2.21
N HIS A 148 25.54 4.43 0.96
CA HIS A 148 26.42 5.52 0.59
C HIS A 148 25.96 6.69 1.44
N ASN A 149 26.68 7.01 2.50
CA ASN A 149 26.63 8.19 3.38
C ASN A 149 25.33 9.05 3.42
N MET A 150 24.31 8.66 2.66
CA MET A 150 23.07 9.41 2.47
C MET A 150 22.03 9.17 3.59
N ASN A 151 22.17 8.09 4.35
CA ASN A 151 21.28 7.75 5.48
C ASN A 151 22.04 7.55 6.81
N THR A 152 23.35 7.75 6.86
CA THR A 152 24.02 7.97 8.13
C THR A 152 23.56 9.29 8.71
N ARG A 153 23.53 9.42 10.05
CA ARG A 153 23.16 10.65 10.75
C ARG A 153 23.89 11.87 10.17
N ASP A 154 25.17 11.73 9.86
CA ASP A 154 26.01 12.77 9.27
C ASP A 154 25.65 13.08 7.80
N GLY A 155 25.32 12.08 7.01
CA GLY A 155 24.87 12.27 5.63
C GLY A 155 23.48 12.90 5.53
N VAL A 156 22.58 12.61 6.49
CA VAL A 156 21.28 13.29 6.61
C VAL A 156 21.47 14.74 7.04
N ILE A 157 22.37 14.99 8.01
CA ILE A 157 22.69 16.35 8.48
C ILE A 157 23.30 17.18 7.34
N LYS A 158 24.32 16.66 6.61
CA LYS A 158 24.92 17.36 5.47
C LYS A 158 23.91 17.68 4.37
N ARG A 159 23.02 16.74 4.03
CA ARG A 159 21.99 16.94 3.01
C ARG A 159 20.95 17.97 3.43
N ASN A 160 20.55 17.96 4.70
CA ASN A 160 19.60 18.93 5.24
C ASN A 160 20.22 20.33 5.31
N SER A 161 21.49 20.44 5.73
CA SER A 161 22.23 21.71 5.72
C SER A 161 22.39 22.26 4.30
N GLN A 162 22.73 21.40 3.34
CA GLN A 162 22.89 21.79 1.93
C GLN A 162 21.56 22.25 1.32
N ARG A 163 20.45 21.54 1.60
CA ARG A 163 19.09 21.96 1.21
C ARG A 163 18.66 23.27 1.87
N GLN A 164 19.03 23.48 3.12
CA GLN A 164 18.73 24.75 3.81
C GLN A 164 19.49 25.91 3.15
N ILE A 165 20.79 25.73 2.84
CA ILE A 165 21.60 26.73 2.16
C ILE A 165 21.02 27.03 0.76
N GLU A 166 20.72 26.02 -0.05
CA GLU A 166 20.12 26.17 -1.37
C GLU A 166 18.74 26.89 -1.30
N THR A 167 17.94 26.56 -0.28
CA THR A 167 16.65 27.22 -0.06
C THR A 167 16.84 28.69 0.33
N GLN A 168 17.81 28.99 1.18
CA GLN A 168 18.12 30.34 1.62
C GLN A 168 18.62 31.20 0.43
N LEU A 169 19.56 30.69 -0.35
CA LEU A 169 20.05 31.36 -1.57
C LEU A 169 18.91 31.65 -2.53
N ARG A 170 18.03 30.67 -2.75
CA ARG A 170 16.86 30.85 -3.60
C ARG A 170 15.90 31.94 -3.07
N TYR A 171 15.73 32.04 -1.76
CA TYR A 171 14.91 33.10 -1.17
C TYR A 171 15.57 34.48 -1.32
N GLU A 172 16.90 34.56 -1.19
CA GLU A 172 17.65 35.79 -1.42
C GLU A 172 17.56 36.25 -2.88
N GLU A 173 17.69 35.33 -3.85
CA GLU A 173 17.49 35.63 -5.29
C GLU A 173 16.08 36.18 -5.54
N ILE A 174 15.04 35.54 -4.98
CA ILE A 174 13.66 36.02 -5.10
C ILE A 174 13.52 37.45 -4.53
N LEU A 175 14.05 37.68 -3.35
CA LEU A 175 13.97 39.00 -2.69
C LEU A 175 14.74 40.07 -3.46
N GLN A 176 15.90 39.70 -4.03
CA GLN A 176 16.71 40.61 -4.85
C GLN A 176 16.00 40.96 -6.15
N CYS A 177 15.39 39.99 -6.82
CA CYS A 177 14.60 40.21 -8.03
C CYS A 177 13.38 41.12 -7.73
N LEU A 178 12.74 40.95 -6.58
CA LEU A 178 11.59 41.79 -6.17
C LEU A 178 11.97 43.23 -5.82
N LYS A 179 13.23 43.50 -5.43
CA LYS A 179 13.72 44.88 -5.20
C LYS A 179 13.71 45.75 -6.47
N GLY A 180 13.74 45.13 -7.66
CA GLY A 180 13.57 45.80 -8.95
C GLY A 180 12.13 46.20 -9.30
N LEU A 181 11.18 45.89 -8.45
CA LEU A 181 9.77 46.23 -8.68
C LEU A 181 9.49 47.66 -8.17
N HIS A 182 9.27 48.60 -9.07
CA HIS A 182 8.98 50.01 -8.76
C HIS A 182 7.52 50.29 -8.34
N THR A 183 6.96 49.46 -7.46
CA THR A 183 5.56 49.62 -6.99
C THR A 183 5.53 49.71 -5.47
N GLU A 184 4.91 50.72 -4.92
CA GLU A 184 4.90 50.97 -3.47
C GLU A 184 4.24 49.85 -2.61
N LYS A 185 3.28 49.11 -3.16
CA LYS A 185 2.66 47.92 -2.49
C LYS A 185 2.25 46.88 -3.53
N PRO A 186 3.17 46.06 -4.03
CA PRO A 186 2.83 45.06 -5.04
C PRO A 186 1.98 43.93 -4.45
N THR A 187 0.93 43.51 -5.18
CA THR A 187 0.17 42.32 -4.83
C THR A 187 0.93 41.03 -5.14
N GLU A 188 0.61 39.92 -4.46
CA GLU A 188 1.25 38.60 -4.74
C GLU A 188 1.20 38.25 -6.24
N ARG A 189 0.13 38.61 -6.93
CA ARG A 189 -0.03 38.33 -8.38
C ARG A 189 0.97 39.13 -9.21
N VAL A 190 1.22 40.38 -8.89
CA VAL A 190 2.21 41.23 -9.58
C VAL A 190 3.62 40.74 -9.32
N MET A 191 3.95 40.35 -8.07
CA MET A 191 5.24 39.78 -7.72
C MET A 191 5.52 38.47 -8.46
N LEU A 192 4.54 37.58 -8.57
CA LEU A 192 4.67 36.31 -9.32
C LEU A 192 4.86 36.54 -10.81
N ALA A 193 4.13 37.48 -11.40
CA ALA A 193 4.30 37.82 -12.81
C ALA A 193 5.70 38.42 -13.09
N HIS A 194 6.20 39.28 -12.23
CA HIS A 194 7.54 39.87 -12.34
C HIS A 194 8.63 38.78 -12.23
N LEU A 195 8.53 37.88 -11.25
CA LEU A 195 9.46 36.75 -11.10
C LEU A 195 9.45 35.82 -12.30
N GLN A 196 8.27 35.59 -12.89
CA GLN A 196 8.14 34.76 -14.09
C GLN A 196 8.82 35.44 -15.31
N GLN A 197 8.65 36.75 -15.49
CA GLN A 197 9.32 37.52 -16.56
C GLN A 197 10.85 37.59 -16.37
N ALA A 198 11.33 37.64 -15.12
CA ALA A 198 12.75 37.64 -14.78
C ALA A 198 13.41 36.24 -14.86
N GLY A 199 12.68 35.19 -15.27
CA GLY A 199 13.22 33.83 -15.40
C GLY A 199 13.28 33.03 -14.10
N HIS A 200 12.65 33.52 -13.02
CA HIS A 200 12.57 32.85 -11.70
C HIS A 200 11.14 32.42 -11.36
N PRO A 201 10.50 31.50 -12.11
CA PRO A 201 9.13 31.09 -11.81
C PRO A 201 9.05 30.37 -10.46
N VAL A 202 8.20 30.84 -9.56
CA VAL A 202 7.98 30.27 -8.23
C VAL A 202 6.50 30.08 -7.91
N SER A 203 6.20 29.15 -7.01
CA SER A 203 4.85 28.97 -6.51
C SER A 203 4.48 30.07 -5.50
N ARG A 204 3.18 30.32 -5.34
CA ARG A 204 2.68 31.27 -4.33
C ARG A 204 3.15 30.95 -2.92
N ASN A 205 3.21 29.66 -2.57
CA ASN A 205 3.73 29.21 -1.26
C ASN A 205 5.22 29.50 -1.09
N THR A 206 6.03 29.34 -2.14
CA THR A 206 7.46 29.65 -2.12
C THR A 206 7.68 31.16 -1.95
N LEU A 207 6.88 31.97 -2.63
CA LEU A 207 6.93 33.43 -2.50
C LEU A 207 6.59 33.89 -1.06
N ARG A 208 5.52 33.36 -0.45
CA ARG A 208 5.13 33.67 0.92
C ARG A 208 6.22 33.31 1.92
N LYS A 209 6.83 32.14 1.80
CA LYS A 209 7.95 31.71 2.65
C LYS A 209 9.15 32.63 2.51
N ALA A 210 9.49 33.08 1.28
CA ALA A 210 10.58 34.02 1.07
C ALA A 210 10.29 35.40 1.68
N LEU A 211 9.02 35.83 1.72
CA LEU A 211 8.58 37.08 2.36
C LEU A 211 8.37 36.97 3.87
N GLY A 212 8.60 35.78 4.48
CA GLY A 212 8.42 35.55 5.90
C GLY A 212 6.95 35.48 6.35
N LYS A 213 6.04 35.10 5.43
CA LYS A 213 4.59 34.98 5.67
C LYS A 213 4.12 33.53 5.63
#